data_8b5f8ba86e5b36afc77d2b01996f8bd2
#
_entry.id   8b5f8ba86e5b36afc77d2b01996f8bd2
#
_cell.length_a   1.000
_cell.length_b   1.000
_cell.length_c   1.000
_cell.angle_alpha   90.00
_cell.angle_beta   90.00
_cell.angle_gamma   90.00
#
_symmetry.space_group_name_H-M   'P 1'
#
loop_
_entity.id
_entity.type
_entity.pdbx_description
1 polymer ?
#
loop_
_entity_poly.entity_id
_entity_poly.type
_entity_poly.pdbx_seq_one_letter_code
_entity_poly.pdbx_strand_id
1 'polypeptide(L)'
;MKKKNTIIVTGGAGFVGSNLIDYFLRKTKYSIISIDNYSSGFKKNHIKNSRVNYIKGNTKNIHTLVKKPEKIQSLFHFGEFARIYQSFLNMGDCIDSNSIGTNSVFNFCLKNKIRLIYSATSASLGNKGNDKNLSPYAFTKSKNLELLENLKKWFKLRYEIIYFYNVYGRGHIRN
;
A
#
# COMPACT_ATOMS: atom_id res chain seq x y z
N MET A 1 -27.03 2.46 8.73
CA MET A 1 -25.61 2.12 8.48
C MET A 1 -24.76 3.39 8.59
N LYS A 2 -23.66 3.39 9.37
CA LYS A 2 -22.74 4.54 9.42
C LYS A 2 -22.12 4.77 8.05
N LYS A 3 -22.16 6.00 7.54
CA LYS A 3 -21.62 6.36 6.22
C LYS A 3 -20.09 6.16 6.22
N LYS A 4 -19.61 5.26 5.37
CA LYS A 4 -18.16 5.06 5.16
C LYS A 4 -17.63 6.21 4.30
N ASN A 5 -16.87 7.11 4.90
CA ASN A 5 -16.34 8.30 4.23
C ASN A 5 -14.83 8.51 4.43
N THR A 6 -14.14 7.50 4.92
CA THR A 6 -12.71 7.54 5.17
C THR A 6 -11.99 6.52 4.29
N ILE A 7 -10.83 6.91 3.75
CA ILE A 7 -9.91 6.01 3.06
C ILE A 7 -8.58 5.93 3.81
N ILE A 8 -7.88 4.81 3.64
CA ILE A 8 -6.51 4.65 4.13
C ILE A 8 -5.57 4.66 2.93
N VAL A 9 -4.43 5.32 3.06
CA VAL A 9 -3.29 5.27 2.14
C VAL A 9 -2.06 4.86 2.95
N THR A 10 -1.55 3.65 2.76
CA THR A 10 -0.24 3.28 3.30
C THR A 10 0.85 3.71 2.33
N GLY A 11 2.02 4.09 2.83
CA GLY A 11 3.06 4.72 2.01
C GLY A 11 2.69 6.14 1.56
N GLY A 12 1.86 6.84 2.36
CA GLY A 12 1.32 8.15 1.97
C GLY A 12 2.31 9.31 2.03
N ALA A 13 3.51 9.12 2.59
CA ALA A 13 4.62 10.06 2.52
C ALA A 13 5.57 9.77 1.33
N GLY A 14 5.34 8.68 0.59
CA GLY A 14 6.03 8.34 -0.65
C GLY A 14 5.49 9.10 -1.85
N PHE A 15 6.13 8.89 -3.01
CA PHE A 15 5.77 9.58 -4.26
C PHE A 15 4.33 9.27 -4.70
N VAL A 16 3.98 7.99 -4.86
CA VAL A 16 2.65 7.58 -5.34
C VAL A 16 1.57 7.96 -4.33
N GLY A 17 1.80 7.63 -3.05
CA GLY A 17 0.82 7.86 -1.99
C GLY A 17 0.49 9.34 -1.79
N SER A 18 1.48 10.23 -1.80
CA SER A 18 1.27 11.68 -1.63
C SER A 18 0.51 12.29 -2.81
N ASN A 19 0.80 11.87 -4.04
CA ASN A 19 0.04 12.31 -5.23
C ASN A 19 -1.41 11.81 -5.20
N LEU A 20 -1.65 10.58 -4.73
CA LEU A 20 -3.00 10.07 -4.56
C LEU A 20 -3.77 10.86 -3.48
N ILE A 21 -3.12 11.17 -2.36
CA ILE A 21 -3.71 12.01 -1.29
C ILE A 21 -4.12 13.37 -1.86
N ASP A 22 -3.22 14.05 -2.61
CA ASP A 22 -3.52 15.33 -3.27
C ASP A 22 -4.73 15.22 -4.20
N TYR A 23 -4.78 14.17 -5.03
CA TYR A 23 -5.92 13.92 -5.92
C TYR A 23 -7.23 13.80 -5.15
N PHE A 24 -7.27 12.99 -4.10
CA PHE A 24 -8.48 12.80 -3.29
C PHE A 24 -8.92 14.08 -2.58
N LEU A 25 -7.98 14.86 -2.08
CA LEU A 25 -8.29 16.16 -1.45
C LEU A 25 -8.94 17.14 -2.42
N ARG A 26 -8.49 17.16 -3.66
CA ARG A 26 -9.04 18.06 -4.70
C ARG A 26 -10.35 17.56 -5.29
N LYS A 27 -10.52 16.24 -5.45
CA LYS A 27 -11.62 15.67 -6.24
C LYS A 27 -12.73 15.04 -5.40
N THR A 28 -12.55 14.87 -4.10
CA THR A 28 -13.52 14.19 -3.24
C THR A 28 -13.68 14.87 -1.89
N LYS A 29 -14.65 14.38 -1.10
CA LYS A 29 -14.87 14.81 0.29
C LYS A 29 -14.40 13.77 1.31
N TYR A 30 -13.60 12.79 0.93
CA TYR A 30 -13.10 11.78 1.86
C TYR A 30 -12.19 12.38 2.93
N SER A 31 -12.28 11.82 4.14
CA SER A 31 -11.22 11.89 5.13
C SER A 31 -10.17 10.84 4.82
N ILE A 32 -8.90 11.14 5.09
CA ILE A 32 -7.77 10.29 4.70
C ILE A 32 -6.94 9.96 5.94
N ILE A 33 -6.64 8.69 6.14
CA ILE A 33 -5.63 8.23 7.09
C ILE A 33 -4.42 7.82 6.25
N SER A 34 -3.30 8.51 6.45
CA SER A 34 -2.01 8.19 5.82
C SER A 34 -1.14 7.46 6.84
N ILE A 35 -0.68 6.25 6.51
CA ILE A 35 0.23 5.47 7.37
C ILE A 35 1.55 5.31 6.64
N ASP A 36 2.65 5.72 7.26
CA ASP A 36 3.99 5.63 6.67
C ASP A 36 5.03 5.44 7.77
N ASN A 37 6.03 4.58 7.57
CA ASN A 37 7.13 4.38 8.51
C ASN A 37 8.32 5.30 8.23
N TYR A 38 8.27 6.04 7.11
CA TYR A 38 9.30 6.95 6.60
C TYR A 38 10.63 6.28 6.23
N SER A 39 10.63 4.99 5.92
CA SER A 39 11.84 4.31 5.42
C SER A 39 12.30 4.86 4.06
N SER A 40 11.36 5.32 3.23
CA SER A 40 11.65 5.96 1.94
C SER A 40 10.74 7.18 1.65
N GLY A 41 9.74 7.40 2.47
CA GLY A 41 8.85 8.56 2.41
C GLY A 41 9.40 9.76 3.20
N PHE A 42 8.95 10.97 2.88
CA PHE A 42 9.42 12.20 3.49
C PHE A 42 8.27 13.07 4.01
N LYS A 43 8.43 13.65 5.20
CA LYS A 43 7.45 14.59 5.76
C LYS A 43 7.18 15.81 4.87
N LYS A 44 8.14 16.21 4.03
CA LYS A 44 7.96 17.31 3.05
C LYS A 44 6.86 17.03 2.02
N ASN A 45 6.48 15.76 1.83
CA ASN A 45 5.39 15.36 0.94
C ASN A 45 4.01 15.47 1.61
N HIS A 46 3.94 15.85 2.89
CA HIS A 46 2.67 16.05 3.58
C HIS A 46 1.94 17.28 3.04
N ILE A 47 0.63 17.12 2.88
CA ILE A 47 -0.27 18.20 2.51
C ILE A 47 -0.99 18.66 3.78
N LYS A 48 -0.85 19.94 4.15
CA LYS A 48 -1.58 20.53 5.28
C LYS A 48 -3.05 20.64 4.94
N ASN A 49 -3.87 19.74 5.47
CA ASN A 49 -5.32 19.74 5.27
C ASN A 49 -5.99 19.02 6.44
N SER A 50 -7.06 19.56 7.00
CA SER A 50 -7.79 19.00 8.14
C SER A 50 -8.41 17.61 7.86
N ARG A 51 -8.56 17.25 6.59
CA ARG A 51 -9.09 15.93 6.20
C ARG A 51 -8.04 14.83 6.14
N VAL A 52 -6.75 15.13 6.36
CA VAL A 52 -5.68 14.12 6.35
C VAL A 52 -5.10 13.98 7.74
N ASN A 53 -5.11 12.75 8.23
CA ASN A 53 -4.40 12.35 9.46
C ASN A 53 -3.19 11.52 9.09
N TYR A 54 -1.99 12.05 9.34
CA TYR A 54 -0.72 11.36 9.10
C TYR A 54 -0.27 10.61 10.35
N ILE A 55 -0.15 9.29 10.24
CA ILE A 55 0.27 8.40 11.33
C ILE A 55 1.63 7.82 10.96
N LYS A 56 2.65 8.08 11.80
CA LYS A 56 3.93 7.37 11.69
C LYS A 56 3.75 5.96 12.25
N GLY A 57 3.97 4.95 11.42
CA GLY A 57 3.85 3.56 11.84
C GLY A 57 4.11 2.57 10.72
N ASN A 58 4.36 1.32 11.11
CA ASN A 58 4.56 0.21 10.20
C ASN A 58 3.22 -0.47 9.90
N THR A 59 3.03 -0.93 8.66
CA THR A 59 1.81 -1.61 8.22
C THR A 59 1.52 -2.90 8.99
N LYS A 60 2.54 -3.56 9.53
CA LYS A 60 2.36 -4.72 10.42
C LYS A 60 1.54 -4.42 11.67
N ASN A 61 1.49 -3.16 12.09
CA ASN A 61 0.74 -2.70 13.26
C ASN A 61 -0.60 -2.02 12.89
N ILE A 62 -1.09 -2.18 11.67
CA ILE A 62 -2.28 -1.47 11.17
C ILE A 62 -3.51 -1.63 12.06
N HIS A 63 -3.68 -2.80 12.69
CA HIS A 63 -4.80 -3.07 13.60
C HIS A 63 -4.83 -2.16 14.82
N THR A 64 -3.67 -1.74 15.32
CA THR A 64 -3.56 -0.83 16.48
C THR A 64 -3.56 0.64 16.07
N LEU A 65 -3.08 0.94 14.86
CA LEU A 65 -3.00 2.31 14.33
C LEU A 65 -4.38 2.85 13.93
N VAL A 66 -5.27 2.00 13.42
CA VAL A 66 -6.59 2.41 12.93
C VAL A 66 -7.66 2.13 13.98
N LYS A 67 -8.11 3.19 14.68
CA LYS A 67 -9.04 3.07 15.82
C LYS A 67 -10.52 2.86 15.44
N LYS A 68 -10.95 3.28 14.23
CA LYS A 68 -12.35 3.24 13.78
C LYS A 68 -12.47 2.60 12.40
N PRO A 69 -12.18 1.28 12.27
CA PRO A 69 -12.17 0.59 10.99
C PRO A 69 -13.55 0.56 10.30
N GLU A 70 -14.64 0.66 11.06
CA GLU A 70 -16.01 0.67 10.54
C GLU A 70 -16.33 1.87 9.64
N LYS A 71 -15.54 2.97 9.74
CA LYS A 71 -15.67 4.16 8.90
C LYS A 71 -14.90 4.07 7.58
N ILE A 72 -14.03 3.05 7.43
CA ILE A 72 -13.17 2.91 6.27
C ILE A 72 -13.93 2.30 5.10
N GLN A 73 -13.87 2.98 3.96
CA GLN A 73 -14.43 2.52 2.70
C GLN A 73 -13.45 1.65 1.92
N SER A 74 -12.21 2.14 1.78
CA SER A 74 -11.17 1.49 0.98
C SER A 74 -9.79 1.75 1.58
N LEU A 75 -8.86 0.83 1.30
CA LEU A 75 -7.47 0.95 1.65
C LEU A 75 -6.62 0.82 0.39
N PHE A 76 -5.76 1.83 0.14
CA PHE A 76 -4.76 1.87 -0.91
C PHE A 76 -3.41 1.49 -0.32
N HIS A 77 -2.88 0.34 -0.72
CA HIS A 77 -1.66 -0.21 -0.14
C HIS A 77 -0.45 0.05 -1.03
N PHE A 78 0.31 1.10 -0.69
CA PHE A 78 1.57 1.50 -1.33
C PHE A 78 2.77 1.48 -0.37
N GLY A 79 2.53 1.17 0.91
CA GLY A 79 3.55 1.13 1.96
C GLY A 79 4.31 -0.18 1.97
N GLU A 80 5.02 -0.47 0.89
CA GLU A 80 5.86 -1.64 0.71
C GLU A 80 7.27 -1.24 0.25
N PHE A 81 8.22 -2.14 0.45
CA PHE A 81 9.55 -1.99 -0.12
C PHE A 81 9.48 -2.06 -1.65
N ALA A 82 9.98 -1.05 -2.37
CA ALA A 82 9.70 -0.85 -3.79
C ALA A 82 10.94 -0.75 -4.69
N ARG A 83 12.09 -1.31 -4.28
CA ARG A 83 13.36 -1.19 -5.03
C ARG A 83 14.01 -2.55 -5.27
N ILE A 84 14.12 -2.94 -6.56
CA ILE A 84 14.65 -4.26 -6.96
C ILE A 84 16.09 -4.45 -6.44
N TYR A 85 17.03 -3.60 -6.84
CA TYR A 85 18.44 -3.76 -6.47
C TYR A 85 18.63 -3.74 -4.95
N GLN A 86 18.02 -2.79 -4.28
CA GLN A 86 18.14 -2.66 -2.82
C GLN A 86 17.50 -3.82 -2.06
N SER A 87 16.60 -4.59 -2.66
CA SER A 87 16.01 -5.76 -2.02
C SER A 87 17.01 -6.90 -1.82
N PHE A 88 18.08 -6.97 -2.61
CA PHE A 88 19.18 -7.90 -2.36
C PHE A 88 20.04 -7.49 -1.16
N LEU A 89 20.30 -6.18 -1.03
CA LEU A 89 21.11 -5.64 0.06
C LEU A 89 20.35 -5.62 1.39
N ASN A 90 19.05 -5.43 1.35
CA ASN A 90 18.16 -5.27 2.51
C ASN A 90 17.01 -6.28 2.46
N MET A 91 17.34 -7.56 2.25
CA MET A 91 16.34 -8.63 2.08
C MET A 91 15.41 -8.74 3.29
N GLY A 92 15.94 -8.62 4.51
CA GLY A 92 15.14 -8.66 5.74
C GLY A 92 14.06 -7.58 5.77
N ASP A 93 14.41 -6.34 5.44
CA ASP A 93 13.46 -5.23 5.38
C ASP A 93 12.43 -5.42 4.27
N CYS A 94 12.86 -5.97 3.13
CA CYS A 94 11.96 -6.30 2.03
C CYS A 94 10.93 -7.35 2.45
N ILE A 95 11.34 -8.43 3.11
CA ILE A 95 10.45 -9.48 3.62
C ILE A 95 9.54 -8.93 4.73
N ASP A 96 10.07 -8.20 5.71
CA ASP A 96 9.27 -7.60 6.80
C ASP A 96 8.18 -6.66 6.25
N SER A 97 8.52 -5.84 5.28
CA SER A 97 7.58 -4.89 4.67
C SER A 97 6.57 -5.60 3.75
N ASN A 98 7.05 -6.36 2.77
CA ASN A 98 6.22 -6.86 1.68
C ASN A 98 5.48 -8.15 2.03
N SER A 99 6.02 -8.99 2.91
CA SER A 99 5.33 -10.21 3.34
C SER A 99 4.58 -9.99 4.65
N ILE A 100 5.27 -9.63 5.74
CA ILE A 100 4.64 -9.52 7.06
C ILE A 100 3.71 -8.30 7.12
N GLY A 101 4.20 -7.13 6.70
CA GLY A 101 3.41 -5.90 6.68
C GLY A 101 2.18 -6.00 5.77
N THR A 102 2.36 -6.54 4.58
CA THR A 102 1.27 -6.72 3.61
C THR A 102 0.25 -7.74 4.07
N ASN A 103 0.68 -8.88 4.66
CA ASN A 103 -0.24 -9.85 5.25
C ASN A 103 -1.10 -9.22 6.36
N SER A 104 -0.52 -8.36 7.20
CA SER A 104 -1.28 -7.63 8.23
C SER A 104 -2.33 -6.71 7.61
N VAL A 105 -2.03 -6.04 6.48
CA VAL A 105 -2.99 -5.23 5.73
C VAL A 105 -4.11 -6.08 5.14
N PHE A 106 -3.79 -7.23 4.54
CA PHE A 106 -4.79 -8.14 3.98
C PHE A 106 -5.76 -8.64 5.05
N ASN A 107 -5.23 -9.09 6.19
CA ASN A 107 -6.03 -9.53 7.34
C ASN A 107 -6.91 -8.39 7.90
N PHE A 108 -6.36 -7.18 7.98
CA PHE A 108 -7.12 -6.01 8.41
C PHE A 108 -8.30 -5.72 7.47
N CYS A 109 -8.07 -5.74 6.17
CA CYS A 109 -9.11 -5.53 5.17
C CYS A 109 -10.18 -6.62 5.21
N LEU A 110 -9.75 -7.88 5.34
CA LEU A 110 -10.65 -9.03 5.42
C LEU A 110 -11.54 -8.94 6.66
N LYS A 111 -10.95 -8.79 7.85
CA LYS A 111 -11.66 -8.72 9.14
C LYS A 111 -12.69 -7.58 9.19
N ASN A 112 -12.37 -6.43 8.59
CA ASN A 112 -13.21 -5.24 8.65
C ASN A 112 -14.05 -5.03 7.38
N LYS A 113 -14.05 -5.98 6.42
CA LYS A 113 -14.78 -5.92 5.14
C LYS A 113 -14.47 -4.64 4.36
N ILE A 114 -13.19 -4.24 4.35
CA ILE A 114 -12.67 -3.07 3.64
C ILE A 114 -12.23 -3.51 2.24
N ARG A 115 -12.57 -2.72 1.21
CA ARG A 115 -12.06 -2.92 -0.15
C ARG A 115 -10.59 -2.55 -0.20
N LEU A 116 -9.74 -3.49 -0.64
CA LEU A 116 -8.32 -3.29 -0.81
C LEU A 116 -8.00 -2.87 -2.25
N ILE A 117 -7.18 -1.86 -2.41
CA ILE A 117 -6.52 -1.52 -3.67
C ILE A 117 -5.03 -1.80 -3.48
N TYR A 118 -4.55 -2.86 -4.14
CA TYR A 118 -3.19 -3.37 -4.00
C TYR A 118 -2.29 -2.90 -5.14
N SER A 119 -1.09 -2.43 -4.80
CA SER A 119 -0.06 -2.07 -5.78
C SER A 119 0.76 -3.29 -6.17
N ALA A 120 0.56 -3.79 -7.36
CA ALA A 120 1.41 -4.80 -7.97
C ALA A 120 2.55 -4.15 -8.78
N THR A 121 3.43 -4.96 -9.30
CA THR A 121 4.57 -4.53 -10.13
C THR A 121 4.56 -5.23 -11.48
N SER A 122 5.03 -4.53 -12.52
CA SER A 122 5.28 -5.12 -13.82
C SER A 122 6.28 -6.29 -13.78
N ALA A 123 7.18 -6.32 -12.79
CA ALA A 123 8.10 -7.44 -12.59
C ALA A 123 7.39 -8.78 -12.39
N SER A 124 6.17 -8.79 -11.85
CA SER A 124 5.36 -10.01 -11.72
C SER A 124 4.78 -10.51 -13.05
N LEU A 125 4.74 -9.64 -14.08
CA LEU A 125 4.25 -9.94 -15.43
C LEU A 125 5.40 -10.07 -16.45
N GLY A 126 6.60 -9.57 -16.10
CA GLY A 126 7.76 -9.51 -16.99
C GLY A 126 8.13 -10.90 -17.52
N ASN A 127 8.61 -10.94 -18.79
CA ASN A 127 9.03 -12.17 -19.47
C ASN A 127 7.99 -13.30 -19.34
N LYS A 128 6.70 -12.99 -19.60
CA LYS A 128 5.56 -13.93 -19.45
C LYS A 128 5.46 -14.54 -18.04
N GLY A 129 5.83 -13.78 -16.99
CA GLY A 129 5.82 -14.21 -15.60
C GLY A 129 7.09 -14.94 -15.13
N ASN A 130 8.09 -15.12 -15.97
CA ASN A 130 9.36 -15.76 -15.58
C ASN A 130 10.21 -14.87 -14.66
N ASP A 131 10.03 -13.54 -14.71
CA ASP A 131 10.80 -12.59 -13.90
C ASP A 131 10.31 -12.48 -12.44
N LYS A 132 9.22 -13.13 -12.09
CA LYS A 132 8.59 -13.04 -10.75
C LYS A 132 9.50 -13.49 -9.59
N ASN A 133 10.53 -14.28 -9.85
CA ASN A 133 11.45 -14.82 -8.86
C ASN A 133 12.87 -14.22 -8.98
N LEU A 134 13.12 -13.23 -9.81
CA LEU A 134 14.47 -12.68 -10.08
C LEU A 134 15.02 -11.78 -8.98
N SER A 135 14.21 -11.43 -7.97
CA SER A 135 14.67 -10.65 -6.82
C SER A 135 13.77 -10.89 -5.60
N PRO A 136 14.24 -10.63 -4.37
CA PRO A 136 13.38 -10.66 -3.18
C PRO A 136 12.15 -9.78 -3.33
N TYR A 137 12.29 -8.60 -3.96
CA TYR A 137 11.18 -7.71 -4.27
C TYR A 137 10.15 -8.35 -5.21
N ALA A 138 10.58 -8.86 -6.36
CA ALA A 138 9.68 -9.48 -7.33
C ALA A 138 9.00 -10.73 -6.75
N PHE A 139 9.76 -11.55 -6.03
CA PHE A 139 9.26 -12.73 -5.33
C PHE A 139 8.15 -12.38 -4.34
N THR A 140 8.39 -11.44 -3.41
CA THR A 140 7.40 -11.06 -2.40
C THR A 140 6.13 -10.49 -3.04
N LYS A 141 6.27 -9.67 -4.06
CA LYS A 141 5.13 -9.10 -4.80
C LYS A 141 4.31 -10.18 -5.51
N SER A 142 4.96 -11.14 -6.16
CA SER A 142 4.26 -12.23 -6.86
C SER A 142 3.53 -13.15 -5.87
N LYS A 143 4.14 -13.45 -4.72
CA LYS A 143 3.49 -14.26 -3.67
C LYS A 143 2.30 -13.56 -3.02
N ASN A 144 2.34 -12.25 -2.90
CA ASN A 144 1.19 -11.47 -2.45
C ASN A 144 0.02 -11.55 -3.44
N LEU A 145 0.28 -11.58 -4.75
CA LEU A 145 -0.77 -11.77 -5.76
C LEU A 145 -1.42 -13.15 -5.65
N GLU A 146 -0.62 -14.21 -5.53
CA GLU A 146 -1.13 -15.57 -5.30
C GLU A 146 -1.98 -15.64 -4.02
N LEU A 147 -1.52 -15.01 -2.94
CA LEU A 147 -2.26 -14.95 -1.68
C LEU A 147 -3.60 -14.21 -1.83
N LEU A 148 -3.63 -13.07 -2.54
CA LEU A 148 -4.85 -12.31 -2.78
C LEU A 148 -5.91 -13.13 -3.53
N GLU A 149 -5.51 -13.89 -4.56
CA GLU A 149 -6.41 -14.78 -5.28
C GLU A 149 -7.01 -15.83 -4.34
N ASN A 150 -6.20 -16.44 -3.49
CA ASN A 150 -6.65 -17.42 -2.52
C ASN A 150 -7.55 -16.81 -1.45
N LEU A 151 -7.20 -15.63 -0.91
CA LEU A 151 -8.06 -14.92 0.05
C LEU A 151 -9.42 -14.54 -0.55
N LYS A 152 -9.49 -14.24 -1.85
CA LYS A 152 -10.75 -14.05 -2.54
C LYS A 152 -11.56 -15.34 -2.61
N LYS A 153 -10.93 -16.47 -2.96
CA LYS A 153 -11.59 -17.78 -3.05
C LYS A 153 -12.08 -18.26 -1.67
N TRP A 154 -11.22 -18.21 -0.67
CA TRP A 154 -11.50 -18.75 0.67
C TRP A 154 -12.45 -17.88 1.48
N PHE A 155 -12.21 -16.54 1.48
CA PHE A 155 -12.83 -15.62 2.43
C PHE A 155 -13.60 -14.46 1.77
N LYS A 156 -13.69 -14.45 0.42
CA LYS A 156 -14.40 -13.41 -0.34
C LYS A 156 -13.82 -12.01 -0.13
N LEU A 157 -12.49 -11.89 0.07
CA LEU A 157 -11.81 -10.60 0.13
C LEU A 157 -12.12 -9.78 -1.13
N ARG A 158 -12.54 -8.53 -0.94
CA ARG A 158 -12.76 -7.59 -2.04
C ARG A 158 -11.50 -6.80 -2.31
N TYR A 159 -10.91 -6.96 -3.48
CA TYR A 159 -9.71 -6.23 -3.88
C TYR A 159 -9.72 -5.85 -5.35
N GLU A 160 -8.88 -4.86 -5.67
CA GLU A 160 -8.48 -4.46 -7.01
C GLU A 160 -6.95 -4.44 -7.06
N ILE A 161 -6.37 -4.69 -8.22
CA ILE A 161 -4.93 -4.66 -8.44
C ILE A 161 -4.60 -3.54 -9.41
N ILE A 162 -3.61 -2.71 -9.04
CA ILE A 162 -3.00 -1.71 -9.93
C ILE A 162 -1.58 -2.16 -10.22
N TYR A 163 -1.27 -2.44 -11.48
CA TYR A 163 0.08 -2.78 -11.90
C TYR A 163 0.85 -1.50 -12.23
N PHE A 164 1.89 -1.22 -11.44
CA PHE A 164 2.80 -0.13 -11.72
C PHE A 164 3.96 -0.60 -12.60
N TYR A 165 4.19 0.15 -13.65
CA TYR A 165 5.39 0.11 -14.47
C TYR A 165 6.34 1.22 -13.99
N ASN A 166 6.90 2.03 -14.89
CA ASN A 166 7.70 3.18 -14.52
C ASN A 166 6.77 4.34 -14.13
N VAL A 167 6.84 4.76 -12.88
CA VAL A 167 6.08 5.91 -12.40
C VAL A 167 6.97 7.16 -12.39
N TYR A 168 6.47 8.25 -12.93
CA TYR A 168 7.16 9.54 -13.00
C TYR A 168 6.17 10.69 -12.83
N GLY A 169 6.67 11.89 -12.54
CA GLY A 169 5.82 13.06 -12.41
C GLY A 169 6.30 14.05 -11.37
N ARG A 170 5.44 15.02 -11.06
CA ARG A 170 5.71 16.08 -10.08
C ARG A 170 5.90 15.47 -8.68
N GLY A 171 6.94 15.89 -7.96
CA GLY A 171 7.26 15.38 -6.62
C GLY A 171 8.07 14.08 -6.63
N HIS A 172 8.44 13.55 -7.80
CA HIS A 172 9.35 12.42 -7.89
C HIS A 172 10.77 12.86 -7.54
N ILE A 173 11.33 12.29 -6.47
CA ILE A 173 12.73 12.50 -6.11
C ILE A 173 13.54 11.42 -6.83
N ARG A 174 14.33 11.85 -7.80
CA ARG A 174 15.38 11.00 -8.38
C ARG A 174 16.54 11.02 -7.40
N ASN A 175 16.87 9.89 -6.82
CA ASN A 175 18.15 9.65 -6.17
C ASN A 175 19.08 9.02 -7.18
#